data_99e93af0ca598d399a048befea6086ba
#
_entry.id   99e93af0ca598d399a048befea6086ba
#
_cell.length_a   1.000
_cell.length_b   1.000
_cell.length_c   1.000
_cell.angle_alpha   90.00
_cell.angle_beta   90.00
_cell.angle_gamma   90.00
#
_symmetry.space_group_name_H-M   'P 1'
#
loop_
_entity.id
_entity.type
_entity.pdbx_description
1 polymer ?
#
loop_
_entity_poly.entity_id
_entity_poly.type
_entity_poly.pdbx_seq_one_letter_code
_entity_poly.pdbx_strand_id
1 'polypeptide(L)'
;QVKDGDALTAEAILDRFENKLEIKGAVYRPGIYQFGGTLNTVRQLVEKAEGLMGDAFTGRAVLHRERENLKKEVIQVDIKGIMDGTAPDVPLQRNDVLYIPSIHDLEDVGSVMVYGEVARPGEFAFADNTTLEDIIIQAGGLMESASTVRVDVSRRIKDSKGTEAVSTIGQMYSFSLKDGFVIDGEPGFVLQPYDQVYVRKSPAYQEQVNVQVTGEVLYEGDYALTEKSERLSDLIKKAGGVTPFAYIKGARLSRRIN
;
A
#
# COMPACT_ATOMS: atom_id res chain seq x y z
N GLN A 1 44.92 -47.31 2.14
CA GLN A 1 46.27 -46.69 2.28
C GLN A 1 46.61 -46.06 0.94
N VAL A 2 46.75 -44.72 0.93
CA VAL A 2 47.24 -43.97 -0.24
C VAL A 2 48.71 -44.28 -0.44
N LYS A 3 49.15 -44.55 -1.67
CA LYS A 3 50.50 -44.86 -2.05
C LYS A 3 51.16 -43.76 -2.85
N ASP A 4 52.49 -43.73 -2.88
CA ASP A 4 53.21 -42.74 -3.69
C ASP A 4 52.83 -42.88 -5.17
N GLY A 5 52.37 -41.76 -5.77
CA GLY A 5 51.84 -41.70 -7.14
C GLY A 5 50.34 -41.76 -7.26
N ASP A 6 49.58 -41.90 -6.16
CA ASP A 6 48.12 -41.81 -6.20
C ASP A 6 47.69 -40.36 -6.38
N ALA A 7 46.82 -40.08 -7.35
CA ALA A 7 46.19 -38.80 -7.57
C ALA A 7 44.72 -38.88 -7.18
N LEU A 8 44.30 -38.03 -6.25
CA LEU A 8 42.89 -37.85 -5.89
C LEU A 8 42.38 -36.56 -6.49
N THR A 9 41.41 -36.65 -7.39
CA THR A 9 40.73 -35.51 -7.96
C THR A 9 39.35 -35.43 -7.34
N ALA A 10 39.07 -34.34 -6.62
CA ALA A 10 37.74 -34.04 -6.16
C ALA A 10 37.17 -32.97 -7.11
N GLU A 11 36.18 -33.36 -7.88
CA GLU A 11 35.44 -32.42 -8.72
C GLU A 11 34.41 -31.67 -7.89
N ALA A 12 34.18 -30.39 -8.24
CA ALA A 12 33.11 -29.62 -7.64
C ALA A 12 31.74 -30.19 -8.04
N ILE A 13 30.85 -30.37 -7.07
CA ILE A 13 29.45 -30.66 -7.36
C ILE A 13 28.92 -29.44 -8.09
N LEU A 14 28.59 -29.62 -9.36
CA LEU A 14 27.89 -28.59 -10.13
C LEU A 14 26.54 -28.38 -9.45
N ASP A 15 26.23 -27.14 -9.05
CA ASP A 15 24.92 -26.70 -8.54
C ASP A 15 23.81 -26.78 -9.62
N ARG A 16 23.93 -27.68 -10.59
CA ARG A 16 22.92 -27.97 -11.59
C ARG A 16 22.17 -29.24 -11.21
N PHE A 17 20.98 -29.05 -10.64
CA PHE A 17 20.01 -30.13 -10.61
C PHE A 17 19.55 -30.40 -12.06
N GLU A 18 20.12 -31.40 -12.69
CA GLU A 18 19.73 -31.78 -14.06
C GLU A 18 18.35 -32.43 -14.16
N ASN A 19 17.78 -32.87 -13.04
CA ASN A 19 16.49 -33.56 -12.96
C ASN A 19 15.54 -32.81 -12.04
N LYS A 20 15.28 -31.54 -12.31
CA LYS A 20 14.36 -30.73 -11.49
C LYS A 20 13.03 -30.48 -12.21
N LEU A 21 12.00 -30.36 -11.41
CA LEU A 21 10.75 -29.70 -11.74
C LEU A 21 10.59 -28.53 -10.80
N GLU A 22 9.99 -27.47 -11.24
CA GLU A 22 9.66 -26.33 -10.40
C GLU A 22 8.18 -26.04 -10.46
N ILE A 23 7.54 -25.79 -9.32
CA ILE A 23 6.17 -25.33 -9.23
C ILE A 23 6.12 -24.03 -8.47
N LYS A 24 5.41 -23.04 -9.01
CA LYS A 24 5.28 -21.67 -8.49
C LYS A 24 3.83 -21.24 -8.42
N GLY A 25 3.56 -20.23 -7.59
CA GLY A 25 2.27 -19.58 -7.47
C GLY A 25 1.38 -20.23 -6.41
N ALA A 26 0.08 -20.32 -6.67
CA ALA A 26 -0.96 -20.65 -5.70
C ALA A 26 -1.05 -22.15 -5.39
N VAL A 27 0.00 -22.71 -4.81
CA VAL A 27 0.06 -24.08 -4.26
C VAL A 27 0.57 -24.02 -2.82
N TYR A 28 0.23 -25.03 -2.00
CA TYR A 28 0.63 -25.01 -0.60
C TYR A 28 2.14 -25.09 -0.39
N ARG A 29 2.87 -25.82 -1.27
CA ARG A 29 4.33 -25.92 -1.21
C ARG A 29 4.97 -25.63 -2.56
N PRO A 30 5.12 -24.36 -2.93
CA PRO A 30 5.90 -23.99 -4.10
C PRO A 30 7.37 -24.34 -3.88
N GLY A 31 8.07 -24.70 -4.96
CA GLY A 31 9.47 -25.04 -4.86
C GLY A 31 9.98 -25.96 -5.96
N ILE A 32 11.18 -26.52 -5.73
CA ILE A 32 11.86 -27.41 -6.65
C ILE A 32 11.68 -28.84 -6.18
N TYR A 33 11.30 -29.70 -7.10
CA TYR A 33 11.07 -31.13 -6.90
C TYR A 33 11.94 -31.94 -7.84
N GLN A 34 12.30 -33.16 -7.44
CA GLN A 34 13.07 -34.06 -8.27
C GLN A 34 12.16 -34.73 -9.31
N PHE A 35 12.51 -34.61 -10.58
CA PHE A 35 11.83 -35.30 -11.69
C PHE A 35 12.17 -36.78 -11.69
N GLY A 36 11.19 -37.63 -11.95
CA GLY A 36 11.35 -39.07 -12.10
C GLY A 36 10.69 -39.88 -10.99
N GLY A 37 10.82 -41.21 -11.06
CA GLY A 37 10.08 -42.11 -10.16
C GLY A 37 8.56 -42.01 -10.40
N THR A 38 7.84 -41.61 -9.39
CA THR A 38 6.38 -41.41 -9.44
C THR A 38 5.98 -39.99 -9.83
N LEU A 39 6.93 -39.07 -10.10
CA LEU A 39 6.66 -37.66 -10.38
C LEU A 39 6.94 -37.36 -11.87
N ASN A 40 5.94 -37.60 -12.71
CA ASN A 40 6.06 -37.49 -14.16
C ASN A 40 4.93 -36.69 -14.83
N THR A 41 3.92 -36.25 -14.08
CA THR A 41 2.79 -35.52 -14.64
C THR A 41 2.43 -34.30 -13.79
N VAL A 42 1.64 -33.40 -14.39
CA VAL A 42 1.19 -32.17 -13.72
C VAL A 42 0.36 -32.50 -12.48
N ARG A 43 -0.56 -33.45 -12.56
CA ARG A 43 -1.35 -33.88 -11.40
C ARG A 43 -0.45 -34.30 -10.23
N GLN A 44 0.51 -35.19 -10.51
CA GLN A 44 1.44 -35.68 -9.48
C GLN A 44 2.30 -34.56 -8.89
N LEU A 45 2.69 -33.56 -9.69
CA LEU A 45 3.44 -32.40 -9.20
C LEU A 45 2.59 -31.52 -8.29
N VAL A 46 1.34 -31.27 -8.65
CA VAL A 46 0.40 -30.51 -7.80
C VAL A 46 0.12 -31.26 -6.49
N GLU A 47 -0.12 -32.58 -6.56
CA GLU A 47 -0.31 -33.42 -5.36
C GLU A 47 0.94 -33.42 -4.46
N LYS A 48 2.13 -33.48 -5.07
CA LYS A 48 3.40 -33.42 -4.33
C LYS A 48 3.62 -32.05 -3.68
N ALA A 49 3.09 -30.99 -4.28
CA ALA A 49 3.06 -29.64 -3.71
C ALA A 49 1.92 -29.44 -2.68
N GLU A 50 1.33 -30.52 -2.19
CA GLU A 50 0.23 -30.57 -1.20
C GLU A 50 -1.07 -29.91 -1.70
N GLY A 51 -1.24 -29.77 -3.02
CA GLY A 51 -2.46 -29.27 -3.63
C GLY A 51 -2.47 -27.78 -3.93
N LEU A 52 -3.62 -27.32 -4.38
CA LEU A 52 -3.88 -25.93 -4.77
C LEU A 52 -4.34 -25.12 -3.56
N MET A 53 -3.90 -23.89 -3.48
CA MET A 53 -4.47 -22.91 -2.53
C MET A 53 -5.91 -22.53 -2.96
N GLY A 54 -6.70 -22.01 -2.02
CA GLY A 54 -8.10 -21.64 -2.27
C GLY A 54 -8.28 -20.50 -3.29
N ASP A 55 -7.25 -19.70 -3.49
CA ASP A 55 -7.19 -18.59 -4.43
C ASP A 55 -6.52 -18.97 -5.78
N ALA A 56 -6.21 -20.25 -6.00
CA ALA A 56 -5.59 -20.69 -7.25
C ALA A 56 -6.50 -20.45 -8.47
N PHE A 57 -5.98 -19.78 -9.49
CA PHE A 57 -6.66 -19.67 -10.78
C PHE A 57 -6.49 -20.96 -11.57
N THR A 58 -7.48 -21.84 -11.48
CA THR A 58 -7.41 -23.21 -12.02
C THR A 58 -7.73 -23.32 -13.51
N GLY A 59 -8.35 -22.28 -14.11
CA GLY A 59 -8.75 -22.29 -15.51
C GLY A 59 -7.60 -22.26 -16.50
N ARG A 60 -6.44 -21.73 -16.10
CA ARG A 60 -5.26 -21.65 -16.96
C ARG A 60 -3.98 -21.49 -16.15
N ALA A 61 -3.22 -22.55 -16.05
CA ALA A 61 -1.84 -22.49 -15.61
C ALA A 61 -0.88 -22.47 -16.80
N VAL A 62 0.37 -22.18 -16.54
CA VAL A 62 1.41 -22.02 -17.55
C VAL A 62 2.57 -22.96 -17.24
N LEU A 63 2.86 -23.87 -18.16
CA LEU A 63 4.01 -24.73 -18.09
C LEU A 63 5.09 -24.21 -19.04
N HIS A 64 6.19 -23.77 -18.48
CA HIS A 64 7.40 -23.38 -19.23
C HIS A 64 8.28 -24.61 -19.42
N ARG A 65 8.59 -24.91 -20.67
CA ARG A 65 9.43 -26.04 -21.08
C ARG A 65 10.59 -25.59 -21.95
N GLU A 66 11.74 -26.17 -21.74
CA GLU A 66 12.86 -25.99 -22.64
C GLU A 66 12.96 -27.20 -23.58
N ARG A 67 12.90 -26.95 -24.88
CA ARG A 67 13.04 -27.99 -25.90
C ARG A 67 14.52 -28.40 -26.07
N GLU A 68 14.77 -29.53 -26.73
CA GLU A 68 16.12 -30.03 -27.04
C GLU A 68 17.00 -29.01 -27.78
N ASN A 69 16.39 -28.11 -28.57
CA ASN A 69 17.08 -27.01 -29.25
C ASN A 69 17.31 -25.77 -28.39
N LEU A 70 17.15 -25.87 -27.07
CA LEU A 70 17.28 -24.80 -26.05
C LEU A 70 16.25 -23.65 -26.22
N LYS A 71 15.25 -23.80 -27.08
CA LYS A 71 14.16 -22.84 -27.17
C LYS A 71 13.10 -23.10 -26.10
N LYS A 72 12.65 -22.04 -25.49
CA LYS A 72 11.56 -22.10 -24.51
C LYS A 72 10.22 -22.14 -25.23
N GLU A 73 9.32 -22.97 -24.73
CA GLU A 73 7.92 -22.99 -25.14
C GLU A 73 7.02 -22.84 -23.91
N VAL A 74 5.82 -22.38 -24.16
CA VAL A 74 4.77 -22.22 -23.16
C VAL A 74 3.62 -23.14 -23.51
N ILE A 75 3.29 -24.02 -22.58
CA ILE A 75 2.16 -24.96 -22.70
C ILE A 75 1.07 -24.48 -21.74
N GLN A 76 -0.13 -24.29 -22.24
CA GLN A 76 -1.29 -23.97 -21.41
C GLN A 76 -1.79 -25.25 -20.74
N VAL A 77 -2.10 -25.16 -19.46
CA VAL A 77 -2.55 -26.31 -18.66
C VAL A 77 -3.87 -25.97 -17.99
N ASP A 78 -4.88 -26.78 -18.23
CA ASP A 78 -6.15 -26.75 -17.52
C ASP A 78 -6.03 -27.56 -16.23
N ILE A 79 -5.62 -26.89 -15.18
CA ILE A 79 -5.41 -27.53 -13.86
C ILE A 79 -6.72 -28.10 -13.34
N LYS A 80 -7.83 -27.36 -13.49
CA LYS A 80 -9.15 -27.83 -13.02
C LYS A 80 -9.54 -29.14 -13.72
N GLY A 81 -9.50 -29.15 -15.02
CA GLY A 81 -9.84 -30.35 -15.80
C GLY A 81 -8.94 -31.55 -15.49
N ILE A 82 -7.64 -31.32 -15.27
CA ILE A 82 -6.70 -32.38 -14.87
C ILE A 82 -7.05 -32.91 -13.48
N MET A 83 -7.28 -32.05 -12.49
CA MET A 83 -7.57 -32.50 -11.12
C MET A 83 -8.94 -33.17 -11.01
N ASP A 84 -9.93 -32.70 -11.75
CA ASP A 84 -11.27 -33.30 -11.81
C ASP A 84 -11.33 -34.57 -12.70
N GLY A 85 -10.28 -34.83 -13.49
CA GLY A 85 -10.22 -35.95 -14.43
C GLY A 85 -11.02 -35.76 -15.75
N THR A 86 -11.42 -34.53 -16.05
CA THR A 86 -12.15 -34.16 -17.27
C THR A 86 -11.23 -33.76 -18.42
N ALA A 87 -9.98 -33.40 -18.12
CA ALA A 87 -8.94 -33.13 -19.10
C ALA A 87 -7.79 -34.16 -18.98
N PRO A 88 -7.09 -34.47 -20.09
CA PRO A 88 -5.92 -35.33 -20.03
C PRO A 88 -4.81 -34.71 -19.23
N ASP A 89 -4.12 -35.53 -18.43
CA ASP A 89 -2.97 -35.07 -17.66
C ASP A 89 -1.79 -34.77 -18.60
N VAL A 90 -0.99 -33.77 -18.24
CA VAL A 90 0.15 -33.32 -19.04
C VAL A 90 1.44 -33.99 -18.52
N PRO A 91 2.15 -34.74 -19.38
CA PRO A 91 3.43 -35.31 -19.00
C PRO A 91 4.49 -34.22 -18.83
N LEU A 92 5.25 -34.31 -17.74
CA LEU A 92 6.34 -33.40 -17.42
C LEU A 92 7.66 -33.86 -18.02
N GLN A 93 8.55 -32.93 -18.23
CA GLN A 93 9.93 -33.13 -18.66
C GLN A 93 10.90 -32.46 -17.66
N ARG A 94 12.18 -32.82 -17.78
CA ARG A 94 13.22 -32.19 -16.96
C ARG A 94 13.23 -30.68 -17.15
N ASN A 95 13.43 -29.96 -16.06
CA ASN A 95 13.50 -28.51 -16.01
C ASN A 95 12.18 -27.79 -16.35
N ASP A 96 11.07 -28.50 -16.42
CA ASP A 96 9.76 -27.87 -16.52
C ASP A 96 9.47 -26.99 -15.32
N VAL A 97 8.89 -25.83 -15.57
CA VAL A 97 8.41 -24.89 -14.55
C VAL A 97 6.92 -24.69 -14.72
N LEU A 98 6.14 -25.19 -13.78
CA LEU A 98 4.69 -25.00 -13.72
C LEU A 98 4.38 -23.75 -12.87
N TYR A 99 3.69 -22.80 -13.47
CA TYR A 99 3.18 -21.63 -12.77
C TYR A 99 1.67 -21.65 -12.70
N ILE A 100 1.13 -21.64 -11.50
CA ILE A 100 -0.30 -21.59 -11.20
C ILE A 100 -0.58 -20.22 -10.59
N PRO A 101 -1.18 -19.28 -11.32
CA PRO A 101 -1.44 -17.94 -10.79
C PRO A 101 -2.51 -17.97 -9.69
N SER A 102 -2.44 -17.01 -8.76
CA SER A 102 -3.56 -16.66 -7.90
C SER A 102 -4.60 -15.86 -8.70
N ILE A 103 -5.87 -15.95 -8.33
CA ILE A 103 -6.91 -15.04 -8.84
C ILE A 103 -6.56 -13.59 -8.51
N HIS A 104 -5.91 -13.34 -7.38
CA HIS A 104 -5.47 -12.02 -6.96
C HIS A 104 -4.31 -11.47 -7.80
N ASP A 105 -3.49 -12.34 -8.40
CA ASP A 105 -2.42 -11.91 -9.33
C ASP A 105 -2.98 -11.45 -10.69
N LEU A 106 -4.20 -11.85 -11.02
CA LEU A 106 -4.85 -11.56 -12.30
C LEU A 106 -5.87 -10.43 -12.22
N GLU A 107 -6.25 -10.03 -11.03
CA GLU A 107 -7.16 -8.94 -10.75
C GLU A 107 -6.41 -7.76 -10.16
N ASP A 108 -6.55 -6.60 -10.80
CA ASP A 108 -6.10 -5.35 -10.21
C ASP A 108 -7.12 -4.93 -9.13
N VAL A 109 -6.88 -5.37 -7.91
CA VAL A 109 -7.74 -5.06 -6.75
C VAL A 109 -7.81 -3.57 -6.50
N GLY A 110 -6.76 -2.83 -6.91
CA GLY A 110 -6.67 -1.39 -6.75
C GLY A 110 -6.34 -0.95 -5.33
N SER A 111 -6.33 0.36 -5.17
CA SER A 111 -6.05 1.03 -3.89
C SER A 111 -6.95 2.24 -3.71
N VAL A 112 -7.00 2.79 -2.51
CA VAL A 112 -7.63 4.07 -2.17
C VAL A 112 -6.55 5.02 -1.70
N MET A 113 -6.51 6.23 -2.26
CA MET A 113 -5.56 7.26 -1.85
C MET A 113 -6.23 8.24 -0.90
N VAL A 114 -5.62 8.50 0.26
CA VAL A 114 -6.10 9.46 1.25
C VAL A 114 -5.14 10.63 1.38
N TYR A 115 -5.65 11.82 1.21
CA TYR A 115 -4.92 13.08 1.25
C TYR A 115 -5.44 14.01 2.33
N GLY A 116 -4.56 14.88 2.83
CA GLY A 116 -4.90 16.01 3.68
C GLY A 116 -4.81 15.70 5.16
N GLU A 117 -5.74 16.24 5.94
CA GLU A 117 -5.67 16.35 7.39
C GLU A 117 -6.10 15.06 8.12
N VAL A 118 -5.38 13.98 7.87
CA VAL A 118 -5.50 12.70 8.58
C VAL A 118 -4.15 12.34 9.20
N ALA A 119 -4.14 11.48 10.21
CA ALA A 119 -2.91 11.13 10.93
C ALA A 119 -1.88 10.43 10.03
N ARG A 120 -2.33 9.65 9.03
CA ARG A 120 -1.48 8.90 8.11
C ARG A 120 -2.04 8.99 6.68
N PRO A 121 -1.77 10.11 5.97
CA PRO A 121 -2.13 10.21 4.56
C PRO A 121 -1.30 9.22 3.74
N GLY A 122 -1.84 8.73 2.62
CA GLY A 122 -1.16 7.80 1.73
C GLY A 122 -2.07 6.84 1.03
N GLU A 123 -1.47 5.78 0.52
CA GLU A 123 -2.15 4.71 -0.23
C GLU A 123 -2.55 3.58 0.71
N PHE A 124 -3.78 3.11 0.56
CA PHE A 124 -4.35 1.99 1.29
C PHE A 124 -4.85 0.93 0.32
N ALA A 125 -4.60 -0.33 0.61
CA ALA A 125 -5.13 -1.43 -0.19
C ALA A 125 -6.67 -1.38 -0.15
N PHE A 126 -7.29 -1.53 -1.33
CA PHE A 126 -8.73 -1.61 -1.41
C PHE A 126 -9.22 -2.98 -0.92
N ALA A 127 -10.33 -2.98 -0.22
CA ALA A 127 -11.09 -4.18 0.12
C ALA A 127 -12.58 -3.93 -0.18
N ASP A 128 -13.28 -4.99 -0.57
CA ASP A 128 -14.71 -4.90 -0.85
C ASP A 128 -15.49 -4.38 0.36
N ASN A 129 -16.48 -3.55 0.08
CA ASN A 129 -17.34 -2.90 1.08
C ASN A 129 -16.62 -1.91 2.02
N THR A 130 -15.39 -1.50 1.72
CA THR A 130 -14.72 -0.42 2.47
C THR A 130 -15.50 0.87 2.33
N THR A 131 -15.91 1.45 3.45
CA THR A 131 -16.62 2.73 3.49
C THR A 131 -15.67 3.89 3.64
N LEU A 132 -16.18 5.12 3.45
CA LEU A 132 -15.41 6.35 3.70
C LEU A 132 -14.99 6.44 5.18
N GLU A 133 -15.84 6.01 6.10
CA GLU A 133 -15.54 5.97 7.51
C GLU A 133 -14.40 5.00 7.83
N ASP A 134 -14.44 3.81 7.23
CA ASP A 134 -13.42 2.78 7.43
C ASP A 134 -12.03 3.26 6.99
N ILE A 135 -11.95 3.92 5.83
CA ILE A 135 -10.66 4.40 5.32
C ILE A 135 -10.09 5.55 6.15
N ILE A 136 -10.95 6.43 6.70
CA ILE A 136 -10.53 7.48 7.63
C ILE A 136 -9.98 6.86 8.92
N ILE A 137 -10.63 5.82 9.44
CA ILE A 137 -10.15 5.09 10.63
C ILE A 137 -8.81 4.42 10.32
N GLN A 138 -8.67 3.76 9.18
CA GLN A 138 -7.40 3.15 8.75
C GLN A 138 -6.28 4.19 8.58
N ALA A 139 -6.62 5.40 8.14
CA ALA A 139 -5.69 6.53 8.07
C ALA A 139 -5.35 7.13 9.45
N GLY A 140 -5.83 6.52 10.54
CA GLY A 140 -5.55 6.95 11.91
C GLY A 140 -6.44 8.07 12.43
N GLY A 141 -7.54 8.35 11.74
CA GLY A 141 -8.50 9.38 12.11
C GLY A 141 -8.12 10.78 11.60
N LEU A 142 -8.95 11.75 11.94
CA LEU A 142 -8.78 13.14 11.56
C LEU A 142 -7.78 13.85 12.47
N MET A 143 -7.00 14.76 11.90
CA MET A 143 -6.21 15.71 12.66
C MET A 143 -7.11 16.83 13.25
N GLU A 144 -6.63 17.49 14.29
CA GLU A 144 -7.31 18.65 14.89
C GLU A 144 -7.62 19.76 13.86
N SER A 145 -6.75 19.91 12.90
CA SER A 145 -6.86 20.89 11.81
C SER A 145 -7.89 20.50 10.74
N ALA A 146 -8.42 19.27 10.77
CA ALA A 146 -9.32 18.76 9.75
C ALA A 146 -10.69 19.46 9.76
N SER A 147 -11.23 19.65 8.57
CA SER A 147 -12.63 20.08 8.39
C SER A 147 -13.55 18.87 8.52
N THR A 148 -14.48 18.91 9.45
CA THR A 148 -15.54 17.90 9.57
C THR A 148 -16.73 18.17 8.65
N VAL A 149 -16.83 19.40 8.11
CA VAL A 149 -17.94 19.76 7.21
C VAL A 149 -17.65 19.50 5.75
N ARG A 150 -16.41 19.12 5.41
CA ARG A 150 -16.05 18.85 4.02
C ARG A 150 -14.95 17.82 3.89
N VAL A 151 -15.35 16.62 3.51
CA VAL A 151 -14.50 15.55 3.01
C VAL A 151 -14.93 15.24 1.58
N ASP A 152 -14.01 15.33 0.65
CA ASP A 152 -14.29 15.11 -0.78
C ASP A 152 -13.80 13.73 -1.20
N VAL A 153 -14.58 13.01 -2.00
CA VAL A 153 -14.18 11.77 -2.66
C VAL A 153 -14.22 11.98 -4.17
N SER A 154 -13.09 11.79 -4.83
CA SER A 154 -12.98 11.81 -6.28
C SER A 154 -12.96 10.39 -6.81
N ARG A 155 -13.92 10.05 -7.64
CA ARG A 155 -14.06 8.75 -8.32
C ARG A 155 -13.81 8.91 -9.80
N ARG A 156 -12.86 8.17 -10.34
CA ARG A 156 -12.60 8.14 -11.78
C ARG A 156 -13.73 7.42 -12.52
N ILE A 157 -14.06 7.86 -13.71
CA ILE A 157 -14.94 7.14 -14.59
C ILE A 157 -14.10 6.14 -15.37
N LYS A 158 -14.39 4.84 -15.21
CA LYS A 158 -13.75 3.75 -15.97
C LYS A 158 -14.77 3.19 -16.94
N ASP A 159 -14.59 3.46 -18.23
CA ASP A 159 -15.29 2.79 -19.29
C ASP A 159 -14.30 1.92 -20.10
N SER A 160 -14.19 0.65 -19.71
CA SER A 160 -13.31 -0.31 -20.39
C SER A 160 -13.83 -0.75 -21.78
N LYS A 161 -15.06 -0.38 -22.14
CA LYS A 161 -15.70 -0.69 -23.42
C LYS A 161 -15.88 0.55 -24.29
N GLY A 162 -15.50 1.73 -23.79
CA GLY A 162 -15.57 2.98 -24.53
C GLY A 162 -14.69 2.94 -25.77
N THR A 163 -15.26 3.27 -26.91
CA THR A 163 -14.56 3.38 -28.19
C THR A 163 -14.22 4.83 -28.55
N GLU A 164 -14.71 5.77 -27.77
CA GLU A 164 -14.51 7.21 -27.98
C GLU A 164 -13.91 7.87 -26.72
N ALA A 165 -13.15 8.92 -26.92
CA ALA A 165 -12.62 9.72 -25.82
C ALA A 165 -13.75 10.55 -25.17
N VAL A 166 -13.94 10.38 -23.86
CA VAL A 166 -14.89 11.17 -23.08
C VAL A 166 -14.18 12.34 -22.40
N SER A 167 -14.85 13.49 -22.36
CA SER A 167 -14.31 14.69 -21.71
C SER A 167 -14.42 14.65 -20.18
N THR A 168 -15.35 13.85 -19.64
CA THR A 168 -15.54 13.68 -18.19
C THR A 168 -14.61 12.60 -17.67
N ILE A 169 -13.68 12.97 -16.77
CA ILE A 169 -12.66 12.09 -16.24
C ILE A 169 -12.98 11.53 -14.85
N GLY A 170 -13.93 12.15 -14.14
CA GLY A 170 -14.30 11.71 -12.80
C GLY A 170 -15.53 12.39 -12.23
N GLN A 171 -16.00 11.88 -11.11
CA GLN A 171 -17.07 12.42 -10.29
C GLN A 171 -16.53 12.82 -8.93
N MET A 172 -17.06 13.89 -8.37
CA MET A 172 -16.73 14.37 -7.02
C MET A 172 -17.95 14.24 -6.12
N TYR A 173 -17.74 13.64 -4.97
CA TYR A 173 -18.69 13.53 -3.88
C TYR A 173 -18.16 14.34 -2.71
N SER A 174 -19.02 15.06 -2.01
CA SER A 174 -18.65 15.84 -0.84
C SER A 174 -19.52 15.44 0.34
N PHE A 175 -18.90 15.21 1.48
CA PHE A 175 -19.54 14.73 2.70
C PHE A 175 -19.20 15.64 3.87
N SER A 176 -20.12 15.73 4.83
CA SER A 176 -19.83 16.20 6.17
C SER A 176 -19.79 15.02 7.15
N LEU A 177 -18.96 15.11 8.17
CA LEU A 177 -18.80 14.07 9.19
C LEU A 177 -19.37 14.57 10.51
N LYS A 178 -20.22 13.75 11.14
CA LYS A 178 -20.67 13.94 12.52
C LYS A 178 -19.73 13.19 13.47
N ASP A 179 -19.51 13.77 14.64
CA ASP A 179 -18.69 13.16 15.70
C ASP A 179 -17.34 12.63 15.18
N GLY A 180 -16.81 13.29 14.14
CA GLY A 180 -15.52 13.00 13.54
C GLY A 180 -15.44 11.84 12.55
N PHE A 181 -16.37 10.88 12.57
CA PHE A 181 -16.22 9.65 11.80
C PHE A 181 -17.48 9.17 11.07
N VAL A 182 -18.66 9.69 11.37
CA VAL A 182 -19.91 9.25 10.76
C VAL A 182 -20.37 10.27 9.72
N ILE A 183 -20.65 9.80 8.49
CA ILE A 183 -21.21 10.66 7.45
C ILE A 183 -22.56 11.21 7.90
N ASP A 184 -22.75 12.55 7.78
CA ASP A 184 -24.03 13.19 8.03
C ASP A 184 -24.96 12.93 6.83
N GLY A 185 -26.06 12.25 7.06
CA GLY A 185 -27.05 11.89 6.05
C GLY A 185 -27.13 10.38 5.84
N GLU A 186 -26.63 9.87 4.74
CA GLU A 186 -26.60 8.42 4.45
C GLU A 186 -25.24 7.83 4.84
N PRO A 187 -25.14 7.16 5.99
CA PRO A 187 -23.88 6.52 6.41
C PRO A 187 -23.53 5.36 5.48
N GLY A 188 -22.23 5.06 5.41
CA GLY A 188 -21.74 3.88 4.68
C GLY A 188 -21.54 4.11 3.19
N PHE A 189 -21.05 5.29 2.79
CA PHE A 189 -20.61 5.49 1.39
C PHE A 189 -19.50 4.53 1.05
N VAL A 190 -19.80 3.55 0.18
CA VAL A 190 -18.86 2.51 -0.24
C VAL A 190 -17.90 3.08 -1.28
N LEU A 191 -16.63 2.98 -0.98
CA LEU A 191 -15.53 3.35 -1.87
C LEU A 191 -15.38 2.33 -3.00
N GLN A 192 -14.79 2.77 -4.08
CA GLN A 192 -14.41 1.93 -5.22
C GLN A 192 -12.88 1.94 -5.39
N PRO A 193 -12.31 0.93 -6.06
CA PRO A 193 -10.89 0.92 -6.38
C PRO A 193 -10.47 2.22 -7.07
N TYR A 194 -9.35 2.79 -6.60
CA TYR A 194 -8.75 4.05 -7.07
C TYR A 194 -9.53 5.32 -6.73
N ASP A 195 -10.51 5.26 -5.82
CA ASP A 195 -11.06 6.46 -5.25
C ASP A 195 -9.98 7.27 -4.51
N GLN A 196 -10.11 8.58 -4.55
CA GLN A 196 -9.22 9.51 -3.86
C GLN A 196 -10.03 10.29 -2.83
N VAL A 197 -9.64 10.18 -1.58
CA VAL A 197 -10.28 10.85 -0.43
C VAL A 197 -9.46 12.06 -0.04
N TYR A 198 -10.10 13.22 0.06
CA TYR A 198 -9.47 14.48 0.43
C TYR A 198 -10.09 15.02 1.71
N VAL A 199 -9.38 14.94 2.82
CA VAL A 199 -9.74 15.58 4.07
C VAL A 199 -9.18 16.99 4.07
N ARG A 200 -10.05 17.99 3.98
CA ARG A 200 -9.63 19.39 3.87
C ARG A 200 -9.25 19.97 5.23
N LYS A 201 -8.30 20.89 5.23
CA LYS A 201 -8.01 21.70 6.43
C LYS A 201 -9.19 22.63 6.71
N SER A 202 -9.57 22.76 7.98
CA SER A 202 -10.59 23.72 8.40
C SER A 202 -10.08 25.15 8.17
N PRO A 203 -10.83 26.00 7.43
CA PRO A 203 -10.43 27.39 7.25
C PRO A 203 -10.43 28.18 8.55
N ALA A 204 -11.15 27.71 9.57
CA ALA A 204 -11.19 28.32 10.89
C ALA A 204 -10.06 27.85 11.79
N TYR A 205 -9.32 26.81 11.41
CA TYR A 205 -8.20 26.32 12.24
C TYR A 205 -7.02 27.30 12.20
N GLN A 206 -6.56 27.66 13.36
CA GLN A 206 -5.39 28.50 13.56
C GLN A 206 -4.42 27.77 14.50
N GLU A 207 -3.19 27.59 14.06
CA GLU A 207 -2.14 27.14 14.95
C GLU A 207 -1.85 28.18 16.02
N GLN A 208 -1.62 27.72 17.24
CA GLN A 208 -1.21 28.59 18.32
C GLN A 208 0.20 29.15 18.03
N VAL A 209 0.30 30.46 17.99
CA VAL A 209 1.57 31.17 17.79
C VAL A 209 2.04 31.70 19.12
N ASN A 210 3.30 31.37 19.47
CA ASN A 210 3.92 31.83 20.68
C ASN A 210 4.97 32.90 20.37
N VAL A 211 5.09 33.87 21.24
CA VAL A 211 6.09 34.94 21.22
C VAL A 211 6.79 34.95 22.53
N GLN A 212 8.13 34.99 22.52
CA GLN A 212 8.94 35.08 23.73
C GLN A 212 9.16 36.54 24.11
N VAL A 213 8.98 36.82 25.38
CA VAL A 213 9.30 38.13 26.03
C VAL A 213 10.41 37.90 27.04
N THR A 214 11.49 38.61 26.90
CA THR A 214 12.65 38.51 27.80
C THR A 214 13.15 39.92 28.20
N GLY A 215 13.84 40.01 29.32
CA GLY A 215 14.44 41.25 29.85
C GLY A 215 13.58 41.89 30.93
N GLU A 216 13.68 43.19 31.08
CA GLU A 216 13.08 43.94 32.16
C GLU A 216 11.55 44.09 32.09
N VAL A 217 10.84 42.93 32.12
CA VAL A 217 9.39 42.79 32.27
C VAL A 217 9.09 42.03 33.56
N LEU A 218 7.87 42.18 34.09
CA LEU A 218 7.53 41.57 35.36
C LEU A 218 7.54 40.04 35.30
N TYR A 219 7.04 39.49 34.17
CA TYR A 219 7.02 38.04 33.95
C TYR A 219 7.65 37.74 32.58
N GLU A 220 8.87 37.28 32.57
CA GLU A 220 9.52 36.77 31.38
C GLU A 220 8.95 35.43 30.98
N GLY A 221 8.93 35.09 29.68
CA GLY A 221 8.52 33.79 29.22
C GLY A 221 7.86 33.80 27.82
N ASP A 222 7.24 32.68 27.51
CA ASP A 222 6.52 32.49 26.27
C ASP A 222 5.05 32.87 26.47
N TYR A 223 4.54 33.63 25.50
CA TYR A 223 3.17 34.12 25.48
C TYR A 223 2.46 33.70 24.18
N ALA A 224 1.32 33.06 24.32
CA ALA A 224 0.47 32.73 23.16
C ALA A 224 -0.21 34.02 22.67
N LEU A 225 -0.19 34.20 21.34
CA LEU A 225 -0.99 35.25 20.71
C LEU A 225 -2.44 34.81 20.68
N THR A 226 -3.35 35.69 21.07
CA THR A 226 -4.79 35.45 21.06
C THR A 226 -5.46 35.99 19.82
N GLU A 227 -4.84 36.97 19.15
CA GLU A 227 -5.33 37.57 17.90
C GLU A 227 -4.18 37.85 16.93
N LYS A 228 -4.46 37.77 15.62
CA LYS A 228 -3.47 38.10 14.57
C LYS A 228 -3.01 39.57 14.59
N SER A 229 -3.86 40.45 15.12
CA SER A 229 -3.61 41.90 15.21
C SER A 229 -3.00 42.36 16.53
N GLU A 230 -2.63 41.41 17.40
CA GLU A 230 -2.07 41.72 18.72
C GLU A 230 -0.78 42.54 18.59
N ARG A 231 -0.69 43.61 19.41
CA ARG A 231 0.42 44.56 19.37
C ARG A 231 1.43 44.26 20.44
N LEU A 232 2.65 44.77 20.27
CA LEU A 232 3.70 44.69 21.30
C LEU A 232 3.25 45.26 22.66
N SER A 233 2.44 46.31 22.67
CA SER A 233 1.86 46.88 23.89
C SER A 233 0.98 45.90 24.66
N ASP A 234 0.23 45.06 23.92
CA ASP A 234 -0.67 44.08 24.53
C ASP A 234 0.12 42.91 25.10
N LEU A 235 1.20 42.51 24.40
CA LEU A 235 2.13 41.51 24.86
C LEU A 235 2.88 41.95 26.13
N ILE A 236 3.35 43.21 26.19
CA ILE A 236 3.97 43.76 27.37
C ILE A 236 2.99 43.83 28.55
N LYS A 237 1.73 44.15 28.32
CA LYS A 237 0.67 44.11 29.36
C LYS A 237 0.46 42.69 29.86
N LYS A 238 0.44 41.68 28.98
CA LYS A 238 0.37 40.27 29.40
C LYS A 238 1.58 39.88 30.27
N ALA A 239 2.76 40.40 29.99
CA ALA A 239 3.96 40.19 30.75
C ALA A 239 4.00 40.99 32.07
N GLY A 240 2.89 41.62 32.45
CA GLY A 240 2.78 42.40 33.70
C GLY A 240 3.36 43.82 33.62
N GLY A 241 3.75 44.25 32.42
CA GLY A 241 4.41 45.54 32.22
C GLY A 241 5.91 45.47 32.34
N VAL A 242 6.57 46.63 32.17
CA VAL A 242 8.04 46.78 32.30
C VAL A 242 8.42 47.05 33.73
N THR A 243 9.58 46.59 34.15
CA THR A 243 10.12 46.91 35.47
C THR A 243 10.64 48.37 35.55
N PRO A 244 10.83 48.94 36.74
CA PRO A 244 11.41 50.27 36.90
C PRO A 244 12.85 50.42 36.32
N PHE A 245 13.52 49.32 36.06
CA PHE A 245 14.88 49.27 35.52
C PHE A 245 14.94 49.14 34.01
N ALA A 246 13.75 49.05 33.35
CA ALA A 246 13.64 48.83 31.90
C ALA A 246 14.12 50.05 31.11
N TYR A 247 15.07 49.84 30.19
CA TYR A 247 15.48 50.84 29.21
C TYR A 247 14.67 50.66 27.89
N ILE A 248 13.48 51.24 27.86
CA ILE A 248 12.48 51.05 26.76
C ILE A 248 13.05 51.42 25.41
N LYS A 249 13.90 52.46 25.29
CA LYS A 249 14.53 52.88 24.04
C LYS A 249 15.53 51.87 23.47
N GLY A 250 15.99 50.92 24.29
CA GLY A 250 16.89 49.83 23.92
C GLY A 250 16.17 48.53 23.57
N ALA A 251 14.82 48.48 23.60
CA ALA A 251 14.06 47.29 23.28
C ALA A 251 14.31 46.84 21.82
N ARG A 252 14.46 45.52 21.61
CA ARG A 252 14.66 44.90 20.32
C ARG A 252 13.54 43.95 20.01
N LEU A 253 13.04 44.01 18.78
CA LEU A 253 12.13 43.01 18.22
C LEU A 253 12.95 42.15 17.26
N SER A 254 13.07 40.87 17.54
CA SER A 254 13.67 39.87 16.65
C SER A 254 12.57 39.06 15.99
N ARG A 255 12.60 38.90 14.68
CA ARG A 255 11.62 38.10 13.90
C ARG A 255 12.38 37.13 13.04
N ARG A 256 11.96 35.85 13.08
CA ARG A 256 12.41 34.89 12.06
C ARG A 256 11.76 35.29 10.73
N ILE A 257 12.57 35.44 9.69
CA ILE A 257 12.12 35.60 8.32
C ILE A 257 12.24 34.19 7.71
N ASN A 258 11.11 33.60 7.34
CA ASN A 258 11.10 32.33 6.60
C ASN A 258 11.32 32.60 5.13
#